data_6ff694cfb1a1192d4f1f22012cd45664
#
_entry.id   6ff694cfb1a1192d4f1f22012cd45664
#
_cell.length_a   1.000
_cell.length_b   1.000
_cell.length_c   1.000
_cell.angle_alpha   90.00
_cell.angle_beta   90.00
_cell.angle_gamma   90.00
#
_symmetry.space_group_name_H-M   'P 1'
#
loop_
_entity.id
_entity.type
_entity.pdbx_description
1 polymer ?
#
loop_
_entity_poly.entity_id
_entity_poly.type
_entity_poly.pdbx_seq_one_letter_code
_entity_poly.pdbx_strand_id
1 'polypeptide(L)'
;LLAKEKNVDAIHPGYGFLSENEEFAKRCAEEGIIFIGPELKHLDMFGNKTRARETAIGAGLNVIPGTDGKIDSVDDVYTFGKEHGYPIIVKAVSGGGGKGMRIVFSESEVEEAYDRTKSEALNSFGNDALYIEKYIEQPKHIEVQILGDTHGNLVHLYERDCSVQRRHQKVVEVAPAYGLDLKMRQQLNDAALQLMEHVGYVNAGTVEFLVSGDAFYFIEVNPRIQVEHTITEKVTGIDIVKTQILIADGENLFDDAIRMPAQENIKVSGYAFQCRITTEDPLNNFVPDTGKIIGYQSPGGPGLRLDAGDAFRGSNISPFYDSLLVKITANGTTVSETISKMERALDEMKIVGVKTNISFLKNIIGHPKFQEGDYDTTFIQDYPELFDFVPPRNRGQKILKYIADVTVNGFPGVQVDKKPTFEERIIPELPIPSSQRTFKHILDEEGPEAVAKAITESKNALLTDTTLRDAHQSLLTTRVRTHDMIKIAPYMNETMKDYFSLEMWGGATFDVAYNFLKESPWKRLEDLRALIPDIPFQMLLRASNAVGYKNYPDNVIRKFIQTSAEKGIDVFRIFDSLNWIETMKLPIEEALKTGKLVEG
;
A
#
# COMPACT_ATOMS: atom_id res chain seq x y z
N LEU A 1 27.75 4.25 6.61
CA LEU A 1 28.48 3.59 7.71
C LEU A 1 28.68 2.10 7.43
N LEU A 2 27.61 1.31 7.22
CA LEU A 2 27.70 -0.14 7.00
C LEU A 2 28.56 -0.50 5.78
N ALA A 3 28.41 0.21 4.67
CA ALA A 3 29.22 -0.02 3.46
C ALA A 3 30.72 0.17 3.72
N LYS A 4 31.09 1.21 4.45
CA LYS A 4 32.51 1.44 4.85
C LYS A 4 33.01 0.36 5.81
N GLU A 5 32.20 -0.01 6.81
CA GLU A 5 32.56 -1.07 7.77
C GLU A 5 32.81 -2.41 7.07
N LYS A 6 32.07 -2.68 5.98
CA LYS A 6 32.19 -3.92 5.20
C LYS A 6 33.14 -3.82 4.00
N ASN A 7 33.82 -2.68 3.82
CA ASN A 7 34.73 -2.41 2.69
C ASN A 7 34.03 -2.68 1.33
N VAL A 8 32.85 -2.10 1.15
CA VAL A 8 32.07 -2.24 -0.08
C VAL A 8 32.62 -1.31 -1.15
N ASP A 9 32.88 -1.82 -2.36
CA ASP A 9 33.40 -1.05 -3.50
C ASP A 9 32.30 -0.29 -4.23
N ALA A 10 31.11 -0.90 -4.37
CA ALA A 10 30.00 -0.34 -5.12
C ALA A 10 28.63 -0.65 -4.48
N ILE A 11 27.62 0.16 -4.76
CA ILE A 11 26.24 -0.04 -4.33
C ILE A 11 25.32 -0.02 -5.55
N HIS A 12 24.56 -1.11 -5.75
CA HIS A 12 23.47 -1.14 -6.70
C HIS A 12 22.16 -0.77 -5.99
N PRO A 13 21.51 0.35 -6.35
CA PRO A 13 20.34 0.86 -5.61
C PRO A 13 19.03 0.13 -5.92
N GLY A 14 19.02 -0.79 -6.89
CA GLY A 14 17.79 -1.41 -7.39
C GLY A 14 16.92 -0.43 -8.19
N TYR A 15 15.59 -0.53 -8.04
CA TYR A 15 14.62 0.29 -8.76
C TYR A 15 13.60 1.00 -7.85
N GLY A 16 13.92 1.19 -6.59
CA GLY A 16 13.06 1.89 -5.64
C GLY A 16 13.86 2.65 -4.60
N PHE A 17 13.18 3.24 -3.62
CA PHE A 17 13.78 3.97 -2.50
C PHE A 17 14.85 5.01 -2.91
N LEU A 18 16.12 4.62 -2.84
CA LEU A 18 17.28 5.51 -3.06
C LEU A 18 17.80 5.49 -4.50
N SER A 19 17.18 4.77 -5.42
CA SER A 19 17.68 4.61 -6.79
C SER A 19 17.71 5.91 -7.61
N GLU A 20 16.86 6.87 -7.28
CA GLU A 20 16.78 8.20 -7.90
C GLU A 20 17.16 9.32 -6.92
N ASN A 21 17.74 8.96 -5.77
CA ASN A 21 18.10 9.93 -4.74
C ASN A 21 19.48 10.52 -4.99
N GLU A 22 19.52 11.79 -5.42
CA GLU A 22 20.74 12.54 -5.70
C GLU A 22 21.68 12.62 -4.49
N GLU A 23 21.13 12.90 -3.30
CA GLU A 23 21.95 13.03 -2.08
C GLU A 23 22.62 11.70 -1.71
N PHE A 24 21.93 10.57 -1.91
CA PHE A 24 22.51 9.26 -1.69
C PHE A 24 23.65 8.97 -2.67
N ALA A 25 23.48 9.23 -3.96
CA ALA A 25 24.50 9.03 -4.97
C ALA A 25 25.72 9.97 -4.73
N LYS A 26 25.47 11.23 -4.37
CA LYS A 26 26.51 12.18 -3.95
C LYS A 26 27.28 11.69 -2.74
N ARG A 27 26.57 11.16 -1.74
CA ARG A 27 27.18 10.60 -0.53
C ARG A 27 28.06 9.39 -0.84
N CYS A 28 27.64 8.52 -1.76
CA CYS A 28 28.48 7.42 -2.23
C CYS A 28 29.78 7.94 -2.82
N ALA A 29 29.72 8.93 -3.71
CA ALA A 29 30.91 9.52 -4.33
C ALA A 29 31.86 10.17 -3.30
N GLU A 30 31.33 10.92 -2.32
CA GLU A 30 32.13 11.53 -1.23
C GLU A 30 32.84 10.49 -0.38
N GLU A 31 32.29 9.31 -0.23
CA GLU A 31 32.87 8.22 0.55
C GLU A 31 33.71 7.24 -0.29
N GLY A 32 33.91 7.52 -1.58
CA GLY A 32 34.68 6.68 -2.50
C GLY A 32 33.98 5.35 -2.87
N ILE A 33 32.67 5.30 -2.78
CA ILE A 33 31.86 4.13 -3.14
C ILE A 33 31.19 4.39 -4.49
N ILE A 34 31.31 3.45 -5.41
CA ILE A 34 30.69 3.56 -6.72
C ILE A 34 29.16 3.41 -6.60
N PHE A 35 28.40 4.40 -7.08
CA PHE A 35 26.96 4.27 -7.26
C PHE A 35 26.70 3.63 -8.63
N ILE A 36 26.13 2.41 -8.66
CA ILE A 36 25.80 1.70 -9.92
C ILE A 36 24.51 2.29 -10.47
N GLY A 37 24.64 3.28 -11.33
CA GLY A 37 23.52 4.04 -11.89
C GLY A 37 24.03 5.21 -12.71
N PRO A 38 23.16 6.16 -13.08
CA PRO A 38 23.53 7.35 -13.86
C PRO A 38 24.37 8.32 -13.03
N GLU A 39 25.00 9.25 -13.70
CA GLU A 39 25.74 10.34 -13.05
C GLU A 39 24.80 11.28 -12.28
N LEU A 40 25.33 11.99 -11.27
CA LEU A 40 24.57 12.95 -10.46
C LEU A 40 23.80 13.98 -11.27
N LYS A 41 24.43 14.49 -12.35
CA LYS A 41 23.78 15.47 -13.25
C LYS A 41 22.49 14.92 -13.88
N HIS A 42 22.43 13.61 -14.16
CA HIS A 42 21.25 12.97 -14.76
C HIS A 42 20.15 12.74 -13.70
N LEU A 43 20.51 12.41 -12.48
CA LEU A 43 19.58 12.30 -11.36
C LEU A 43 18.91 13.64 -11.04
N ASP A 44 19.68 14.74 -10.97
CA ASP A 44 19.15 16.09 -10.77
C ASP A 44 18.26 16.54 -11.94
N MET A 45 18.72 16.29 -13.17
CA MET A 45 18.02 16.71 -14.39
C MET A 45 16.66 16.01 -14.55
N PHE A 46 16.63 14.70 -14.42
CA PHE A 46 15.43 13.89 -14.65
C PHE A 46 14.57 13.68 -13.39
N GLY A 47 15.11 13.91 -12.20
CA GLY A 47 14.35 13.94 -10.95
C GLY A 47 13.40 15.14 -10.84
N ASN A 48 13.64 16.20 -11.63
CA ASN A 48 12.78 17.37 -11.70
C ASN A 48 11.97 17.39 -13.01
N LYS A 49 10.63 17.26 -12.92
CA LYS A 49 9.74 17.18 -14.09
C LYS A 49 9.85 18.37 -15.03
N THR A 50 10.04 19.58 -14.52
CA THR A 50 10.19 20.79 -15.33
C THR A 50 11.51 20.75 -16.12
N ARG A 51 12.61 20.43 -15.46
CA ARG A 51 13.92 20.29 -16.12
C ARG A 51 13.93 19.16 -17.14
N ALA A 52 13.33 18.01 -16.82
CA ALA A 52 13.21 16.90 -17.75
C ALA A 52 12.44 17.31 -19.01
N ARG A 53 11.34 18.06 -18.86
CA ARG A 53 10.56 18.60 -19.98
C ARG A 53 11.36 19.60 -20.80
N GLU A 54 12.03 20.57 -20.17
CA GLU A 54 12.89 21.55 -20.84
C GLU A 54 14.02 20.87 -21.61
N THR A 55 14.63 19.86 -21.01
CA THR A 55 15.69 19.07 -21.66
C THR A 55 15.16 18.31 -22.89
N ALA A 56 13.97 17.72 -22.79
CA ALA A 56 13.34 17.02 -23.92
C ALA A 56 13.02 17.99 -25.07
N ILE A 57 12.51 19.19 -24.77
CA ILE A 57 12.27 20.23 -25.76
C ILE A 57 13.62 20.67 -26.41
N GLY A 58 14.66 20.89 -25.58
CA GLY A 58 16.00 21.24 -26.06
C GLY A 58 16.62 20.18 -26.96
N ALA A 59 16.30 18.91 -26.71
CA ALA A 59 16.68 17.79 -27.57
C ALA A 59 15.79 17.64 -28.82
N GLY A 60 14.74 18.45 -28.99
CA GLY A 60 13.83 18.42 -30.13
C GLY A 60 12.69 17.39 -30.03
N LEU A 61 12.39 16.88 -28.87
CA LEU A 61 11.28 15.96 -28.67
C LEU A 61 9.95 16.70 -28.50
N ASN A 62 8.88 16.08 -29.00
CA ASN A 62 7.53 16.55 -28.71
C ASN A 62 7.17 16.26 -27.26
N VAL A 63 6.69 17.26 -26.54
CA VAL A 63 6.12 17.13 -25.20
C VAL A 63 4.62 17.40 -25.25
N ILE A 64 3.88 16.90 -24.25
CA ILE A 64 2.45 17.21 -24.14
C ILE A 64 2.29 18.73 -24.08
N PRO A 65 1.48 19.36 -24.97
CA PRO A 65 1.21 20.79 -24.87
C PRO A 65 0.70 21.17 -23.48
N GLY A 66 1.29 22.17 -22.88
CA GLY A 66 0.95 22.60 -21.50
C GLY A 66 1.44 24.00 -21.23
N THR A 67 1.01 24.58 -20.12
CA THR A 67 1.45 25.92 -19.70
C THR A 67 2.86 25.90 -19.14
N ASP A 68 3.62 26.98 -19.39
CA ASP A 68 4.94 27.18 -18.80
C ASP A 68 4.82 27.69 -17.35
N GLY A 69 4.56 26.77 -16.44
CA GLY A 69 4.38 27.06 -15.01
C GLY A 69 2.93 27.20 -14.58
N LYS A 70 2.73 27.89 -13.44
CA LYS A 70 1.39 28.07 -12.87
C LYS A 70 0.54 29.04 -13.70
N ILE A 71 -0.75 28.76 -13.73
CA ILE A 71 -1.76 29.69 -14.26
C ILE A 71 -2.21 30.66 -13.17
N ASP A 72 -2.59 31.87 -13.58
CA ASP A 72 -2.99 32.93 -12.65
C ASP A 72 -4.53 33.01 -12.48
N SER A 73 -5.28 32.62 -13.51
CA SER A 73 -6.75 32.76 -13.54
C SER A 73 -7.44 31.62 -14.31
N VAL A 74 -8.77 31.58 -14.18
CA VAL A 74 -9.62 30.68 -14.98
C VAL A 74 -9.60 31.05 -16.47
N ASP A 75 -9.31 32.32 -16.81
CA ASP A 75 -9.23 32.78 -18.19
C ASP A 75 -8.06 32.13 -18.96
N ASP A 76 -7.00 31.78 -18.25
CA ASP A 76 -5.88 31.00 -18.80
C ASP A 76 -6.34 29.62 -19.27
N VAL A 77 -7.28 28.99 -18.51
CA VAL A 77 -7.86 27.69 -18.86
C VAL A 77 -8.69 27.81 -20.14
N TYR A 78 -9.52 28.85 -20.24
CA TYR A 78 -10.30 29.11 -21.46
C TYR A 78 -9.41 29.38 -22.67
N THR A 79 -8.35 30.17 -22.48
CA THR A 79 -7.40 30.51 -23.55
C THR A 79 -6.69 29.27 -24.06
N PHE A 80 -6.16 28.46 -23.13
CA PHE A 80 -5.49 27.20 -23.46
C PHE A 80 -6.43 26.22 -24.17
N GLY A 81 -7.67 26.08 -23.69
CA GLY A 81 -8.67 25.21 -24.31
C GLY A 81 -9.07 25.63 -25.71
N LYS A 82 -9.10 26.95 -26.00
CA LYS A 82 -9.35 27.47 -27.35
C LYS A 82 -8.17 27.25 -28.28
N GLU A 83 -6.94 27.36 -27.81
CA GLU A 83 -5.72 27.21 -28.61
C GLU A 83 -5.43 25.75 -28.94
N HIS A 84 -5.53 24.85 -27.92
CA HIS A 84 -5.13 23.45 -28.05
C HIS A 84 -6.31 22.49 -28.23
N GLY A 85 -7.54 22.97 -28.15
CA GLY A 85 -8.77 22.17 -28.19
C GLY A 85 -9.00 21.37 -26.89
N TYR A 86 -10.25 20.98 -26.65
CA TYR A 86 -10.62 20.05 -25.58
C TYR A 86 -10.47 18.59 -26.03
N PRO A 87 -10.30 17.61 -25.11
CA PRO A 87 -10.19 17.78 -23.66
C PRO A 87 -8.83 18.29 -23.21
N ILE A 88 -8.82 18.96 -22.06
CA ILE A 88 -7.62 19.43 -21.35
C ILE A 88 -7.65 18.93 -19.90
N ILE A 89 -6.52 18.99 -19.21
CA ILE A 89 -6.45 18.59 -17.80
C ILE A 89 -5.85 19.72 -16.97
N VAL A 90 -6.56 20.11 -15.91
CA VAL A 90 -6.09 21.09 -14.92
C VAL A 90 -5.47 20.32 -13.74
N LYS A 91 -4.25 20.67 -13.38
CA LYS A 91 -3.45 19.94 -12.37
C LYS A 91 -2.90 20.88 -11.31
N ALA A 92 -2.82 20.41 -10.06
CA ALA A 92 -2.08 21.10 -9.01
C ALA A 92 -0.58 20.98 -9.23
N VAL A 93 0.17 22.08 -9.11
CA VAL A 93 1.64 22.10 -9.24
C VAL A 93 2.30 21.17 -8.22
N SER A 94 1.78 21.14 -6.99
CA SER A 94 2.26 20.28 -5.91
C SER A 94 1.55 18.92 -5.86
N GLY A 95 0.71 18.58 -6.85
CA GLY A 95 -0.09 17.37 -6.90
C GLY A 95 0.71 16.12 -7.26
N GLY A 96 0.21 14.96 -6.83
CA GLY A 96 0.78 13.66 -7.15
C GLY A 96 -0.21 12.52 -6.87
N GLY A 97 0.04 11.34 -7.47
CA GLY A 97 -0.77 10.14 -7.24
C GLY A 97 -2.24 10.26 -7.65
N GLY A 98 -2.56 11.09 -8.65
CA GLY A 98 -3.93 11.26 -9.15
C GLY A 98 -4.81 12.24 -8.38
N LYS A 99 -4.28 12.90 -7.34
CA LYS A 99 -4.99 13.93 -6.58
C LYS A 99 -4.67 15.33 -7.11
N GLY A 100 -5.65 16.23 -7.03
CA GLY A 100 -5.50 17.60 -7.51
C GLY A 100 -5.43 17.69 -9.02
N MET A 101 -6.19 16.86 -9.75
CA MET A 101 -6.29 16.94 -11.21
C MET A 101 -7.72 16.67 -11.69
N ARG A 102 -8.15 17.41 -12.73
CA ARG A 102 -9.46 17.23 -13.35
C ARG A 102 -9.39 17.40 -14.87
N ILE A 103 -10.02 16.46 -15.57
CA ILE A 103 -10.18 16.53 -17.01
C ILE A 103 -11.37 17.44 -17.30
N VAL A 104 -11.24 18.27 -18.34
CA VAL A 104 -12.24 19.23 -18.82
C VAL A 104 -12.52 18.86 -20.27
N PHE A 105 -13.69 18.31 -20.54
CA PHE A 105 -14.06 17.85 -21.87
C PHE A 105 -14.66 18.94 -22.75
N SER A 106 -15.14 20.02 -22.15
CA SER A 106 -15.78 21.13 -22.86
C SER A 106 -15.58 22.47 -22.15
N GLU A 107 -15.77 23.56 -22.88
CA GLU A 107 -15.68 24.92 -22.35
C GLU A 107 -16.63 25.17 -21.16
N SER A 108 -17.78 24.51 -21.13
CA SER A 108 -18.79 24.65 -20.06
C SER A 108 -18.35 24.08 -18.71
N GLU A 109 -17.34 23.21 -18.68
CA GLU A 109 -16.82 22.55 -17.46
C GLU A 109 -15.66 23.29 -16.80
N VAL A 110 -15.13 24.32 -17.48
CA VAL A 110 -13.88 25.00 -17.09
C VAL A 110 -13.95 25.59 -15.68
N GLU A 111 -14.97 26.40 -15.36
CA GLU A 111 -15.09 27.07 -14.07
C GLU A 111 -15.16 26.06 -12.92
N GLU A 112 -16.04 25.07 -13.05
CA GLU A 112 -16.22 24.05 -12.02
C GLU A 112 -14.92 23.25 -11.80
N ALA A 113 -14.25 22.86 -12.87
CA ALA A 113 -13.00 22.10 -12.80
C ALA A 113 -11.88 22.92 -12.16
N TYR A 114 -11.75 24.20 -12.53
CA TYR A 114 -10.76 25.11 -11.97
C TYR A 114 -10.94 25.28 -10.47
N ASP A 115 -12.15 25.69 -10.03
CA ASP A 115 -12.44 25.95 -8.62
C ASP A 115 -12.28 24.71 -7.74
N ARG A 116 -12.76 23.56 -8.21
CA ARG A 116 -12.62 22.30 -7.49
C ARG A 116 -11.16 21.85 -7.38
N THR A 117 -10.38 21.97 -8.48
CA THR A 117 -8.98 21.58 -8.47
C THR A 117 -8.18 22.50 -7.57
N LYS A 118 -8.44 23.80 -7.58
CA LYS A 118 -7.81 24.81 -6.74
C LYS A 118 -8.08 24.56 -5.26
N SER A 119 -9.35 24.31 -4.91
CA SER A 119 -9.75 23.98 -3.53
C SER A 119 -9.11 22.67 -3.04
N GLU A 120 -9.09 21.65 -3.88
CA GLU A 120 -8.46 20.35 -3.55
C GLU A 120 -6.94 20.50 -3.38
N ALA A 121 -6.28 21.28 -4.25
CA ALA A 121 -4.86 21.57 -4.17
C ALA A 121 -4.50 22.28 -2.84
N LEU A 122 -5.24 23.31 -2.49
CA LEU A 122 -5.04 24.04 -1.23
C LEU A 122 -5.23 23.12 -0.02
N ASN A 123 -6.31 22.35 0.01
CA ASN A 123 -6.64 21.47 1.15
C ASN A 123 -5.66 20.30 1.31
N SER A 124 -5.18 19.72 0.20
CA SER A 124 -4.35 18.51 0.22
C SER A 124 -2.85 18.81 0.31
N PHE A 125 -2.41 19.92 -0.29
CA PHE A 125 -0.98 20.24 -0.45
C PHE A 125 -0.56 21.58 0.15
N GLY A 126 -1.51 22.39 0.65
CA GLY A 126 -1.25 23.72 1.20
C GLY A 126 -0.83 24.76 0.13
N ASN A 127 -0.96 24.44 -1.16
CA ASN A 127 -0.62 25.29 -2.28
C ASN A 127 -1.71 25.17 -3.36
N ASP A 128 -2.29 26.28 -3.79
CA ASP A 128 -3.39 26.36 -4.75
C ASP A 128 -2.94 26.60 -6.19
N ALA A 129 -1.63 26.59 -6.44
CA ALA A 129 -1.07 26.80 -7.78
C ALA A 129 -1.45 25.64 -8.72
N LEU A 130 -1.99 26.02 -9.88
CA LEU A 130 -2.45 25.10 -10.93
C LEU A 130 -1.66 25.29 -12.21
N TYR A 131 -1.61 24.27 -13.05
CA TYR A 131 -1.14 24.33 -14.44
C TYR A 131 -2.06 23.49 -15.33
N ILE A 132 -1.95 23.64 -16.64
CA ILE A 132 -2.81 22.99 -17.62
C ILE A 132 -1.96 22.18 -18.58
N GLU A 133 -2.49 21.03 -18.99
CA GLU A 133 -1.93 20.24 -20.10
C GLU A 133 -3.06 19.78 -21.03
N LYS A 134 -2.71 19.50 -22.28
CA LYS A 134 -3.60 18.79 -23.19
C LYS A 134 -3.85 17.39 -22.63
N TYR A 135 -5.10 16.99 -22.56
CA TYR A 135 -5.42 15.60 -22.20
C TYR A 135 -5.33 14.73 -23.46
N ILE A 136 -4.52 13.71 -23.38
CA ILE A 136 -4.38 12.72 -24.46
C ILE A 136 -5.36 11.59 -24.18
N GLU A 137 -6.31 11.39 -25.11
CA GLU A 137 -7.34 10.36 -24.95
C GLU A 137 -6.82 8.99 -25.36
N GLN A 138 -7.11 7.97 -24.56
CA GLN A 138 -6.78 6.57 -24.82
C GLN A 138 -5.35 6.33 -25.34
N PRO A 139 -4.33 6.88 -24.69
CA PRO A 139 -2.97 6.71 -25.18
C PRO A 139 -2.43 5.34 -24.81
N LYS A 140 -1.51 4.82 -25.61
CA LYS A 140 -0.59 3.78 -25.16
C LYS A 140 0.54 4.39 -24.37
N HIS A 141 0.97 3.72 -23.31
CA HIS A 141 2.17 4.07 -22.56
C HIS A 141 3.32 3.18 -23.05
N ILE A 142 4.18 3.76 -23.84
CA ILE A 142 5.33 3.06 -24.46
C ILE A 142 6.61 3.65 -23.88
N GLU A 143 7.55 2.80 -23.58
CA GLU A 143 8.84 3.20 -23.03
C GLU A 143 10.00 2.52 -23.73
N VAL A 144 11.13 3.22 -23.86
CA VAL A 144 12.33 2.73 -24.54
C VAL A 144 13.48 2.55 -23.56
N GLN A 145 14.05 1.35 -23.53
CA GLN A 145 15.21 1.03 -22.68
C GLN A 145 16.50 1.53 -23.33
N ILE A 146 17.29 2.26 -22.55
CA ILE A 146 18.59 2.80 -22.96
C ILE A 146 19.70 2.21 -22.08
N LEU A 147 20.86 2.00 -22.70
CA LEU A 147 22.14 1.76 -22.02
C LEU A 147 23.20 2.67 -22.59
N GLY A 148 23.92 3.40 -21.75
CA GLY A 148 25.05 4.24 -22.12
C GLY A 148 26.27 3.95 -21.26
N ASP A 149 27.48 4.03 -21.83
CA ASP A 149 28.73 3.90 -21.08
C ASP A 149 29.40 5.26 -20.83
N THR A 150 30.51 5.25 -20.07
CA THR A 150 31.32 6.44 -19.78
C THR A 150 32.22 6.86 -20.95
N HIS A 151 32.24 6.08 -22.04
CA HIS A 151 33.06 6.32 -23.25
C HIS A 151 32.27 7.03 -24.35
N GLY A 152 30.97 7.32 -24.11
CA GLY A 152 30.07 8.02 -25.04
C GLY A 152 29.33 7.09 -25.98
N ASN A 153 29.37 5.78 -25.77
CA ASN A 153 28.57 4.84 -26.54
C ASN A 153 27.16 4.74 -25.93
N LEU A 154 26.16 4.63 -26.79
CA LEU A 154 24.76 4.57 -26.41
C LEU A 154 24.02 3.58 -27.32
N VAL A 155 23.15 2.76 -26.74
CA VAL A 155 22.26 1.86 -27.47
C VAL A 155 20.86 1.87 -26.87
N HIS A 156 19.83 1.64 -27.70
CA HIS A 156 18.49 1.29 -27.23
C HIS A 156 18.29 -0.23 -27.30
N LEU A 157 17.50 -0.75 -26.37
CA LEU A 157 17.11 -2.16 -26.30
C LEU A 157 15.62 -2.34 -26.62
N TYR A 158 15.12 -1.55 -27.54
CA TYR A 158 13.73 -1.49 -27.98
C TYR A 158 12.74 -1.06 -26.89
N GLU A 159 11.47 -1.09 -27.27
CA GLU A 159 10.37 -0.58 -26.47
C GLU A 159 9.66 -1.68 -25.68
N ARG A 160 8.97 -1.21 -24.63
CA ARG A 160 7.98 -1.97 -23.86
C ARG A 160 6.63 -1.24 -23.92
N ASP A 161 5.55 -2.01 -23.98
CA ASP A 161 4.19 -1.50 -23.79
C ASP A 161 3.79 -1.70 -22.32
N CYS A 162 3.55 -0.60 -21.63
CA CYS A 162 3.18 -0.54 -20.22
C CYS A 162 1.78 0.06 -20.04
N SER A 163 0.90 -0.06 -21.03
CA SER A 163 -0.43 0.56 -21.04
C SER A 163 -1.39 -0.08 -20.05
N VAL A 164 -1.22 -1.37 -19.70
CA VAL A 164 -2.08 -2.03 -18.72
C VAL A 164 -1.75 -1.55 -17.32
N GLN A 165 -2.46 -0.51 -16.88
CA GLN A 165 -2.22 0.20 -15.63
C GLN A 165 -3.49 0.30 -14.80
N ARG A 166 -3.31 0.31 -13.48
CA ARG A 166 -4.36 0.64 -12.53
C ARG A 166 -3.92 1.83 -11.67
N ARG A 167 -4.64 2.95 -11.75
CA ARG A 167 -4.27 4.19 -11.04
C ARG A 167 -2.81 4.61 -11.30
N HIS A 168 -2.39 4.57 -12.55
CA HIS A 168 -1.03 4.87 -13.01
C HIS A 168 0.06 3.89 -12.51
N GLN A 169 -0.32 2.75 -11.95
CA GLN A 169 0.61 1.67 -11.61
C GLN A 169 0.55 0.58 -12.68
N LYS A 170 1.70 0.24 -13.26
CA LYS A 170 1.85 -0.82 -14.25
C LYS A 170 1.49 -2.17 -13.62
N VAL A 171 0.68 -2.97 -14.30
CA VAL A 171 0.16 -4.27 -13.84
C VAL A 171 0.66 -5.41 -14.73
N VAL A 172 0.61 -5.20 -16.04
CA VAL A 172 1.15 -6.11 -17.06
C VAL A 172 1.97 -5.29 -18.05
N GLU A 173 3.15 -5.77 -18.35
CA GLU A 173 4.06 -5.16 -19.31
C GLU A 173 4.43 -6.15 -20.42
N VAL A 174 4.66 -5.63 -21.61
CA VAL A 174 4.85 -6.42 -22.83
C VAL A 174 6.06 -5.90 -23.62
N ALA A 175 6.90 -6.78 -24.12
CA ALA A 175 7.98 -6.46 -25.06
C ALA A 175 8.06 -7.52 -26.19
N PRO A 176 8.28 -7.05 -27.44
CA PRO A 176 8.02 -5.71 -27.92
C PRO A 176 6.52 -5.38 -27.95
N ALA A 177 6.17 -4.11 -28.09
CA ALA A 177 4.78 -3.67 -28.23
C ALA A 177 4.15 -4.21 -29.51
N TYR A 178 3.33 -5.27 -29.42
CA TYR A 178 2.82 -5.96 -30.61
C TYR A 178 1.66 -5.25 -31.32
N GLY A 179 1.03 -4.26 -30.67
CA GLY A 179 0.04 -3.39 -31.29
C GLY A 179 0.63 -2.10 -31.91
N LEU A 180 1.96 -1.97 -31.96
CA LEU A 180 2.65 -0.77 -32.46
C LEU A 180 3.19 -1.02 -33.86
N ASP A 181 2.96 -0.06 -34.79
CA ASP A 181 3.53 -0.16 -36.13
C ASP A 181 5.05 0.08 -36.16
N LEU A 182 5.71 -0.41 -37.20
CA LEU A 182 7.17 -0.38 -37.31
C LEU A 182 7.72 1.07 -37.43
N LYS A 183 6.98 1.98 -38.03
CA LYS A 183 7.40 3.37 -38.20
C LYS A 183 7.36 4.10 -36.85
N MET A 184 6.28 3.93 -36.09
CA MET A 184 6.15 4.49 -34.75
C MET A 184 7.24 3.94 -33.82
N ARG A 185 7.50 2.62 -33.86
CA ARG A 185 8.59 1.99 -33.11
C ARG A 185 9.94 2.66 -33.39
N GLN A 186 10.27 2.83 -34.67
CA GLN A 186 11.53 3.48 -35.04
C GLN A 186 11.60 4.93 -34.55
N GLN A 187 10.52 5.69 -34.69
CA GLN A 187 10.47 7.07 -34.22
C GLN A 187 10.66 7.20 -32.70
N LEU A 188 10.08 6.30 -31.92
CA LEU A 188 10.24 6.28 -30.46
C LEU A 188 11.68 5.94 -30.06
N ASN A 189 12.28 4.93 -30.71
CA ASN A 189 13.66 4.52 -30.46
C ASN A 189 14.64 5.64 -30.81
N ASP A 190 14.46 6.29 -31.98
CA ASP A 190 15.30 7.42 -32.42
C ASP A 190 15.15 8.63 -31.49
N ALA A 191 13.93 8.95 -31.05
CA ALA A 191 13.68 10.05 -30.13
C ALA A 191 14.33 9.78 -28.74
N ALA A 192 14.25 8.55 -28.25
CA ALA A 192 14.89 8.16 -27.00
C ALA A 192 16.42 8.27 -27.08
N LEU A 193 17.03 7.78 -28.16
CA LEU A 193 18.47 7.95 -28.40
C LEU A 193 18.85 9.43 -28.50
N GLN A 194 18.11 10.21 -29.27
CA GLN A 194 18.35 11.65 -29.45
C GLN A 194 18.38 12.41 -28.13
N LEU A 195 17.42 12.12 -27.21
CA LEU A 195 17.40 12.72 -25.89
C LEU A 195 18.62 12.32 -25.08
N MET A 196 18.94 11.02 -25.06
CA MET A 196 20.01 10.49 -24.23
C MET A 196 21.41 10.86 -24.75
N GLU A 197 21.60 11.00 -26.07
CA GLU A 197 22.79 11.55 -26.68
C GLU A 197 22.96 13.04 -26.34
N HIS A 198 21.89 13.82 -26.39
CA HIS A 198 21.90 15.26 -26.07
C HIS A 198 22.44 15.52 -24.63
N VAL A 199 22.13 14.64 -23.67
CA VAL A 199 22.56 14.77 -22.27
C VAL A 199 23.84 13.99 -21.93
N GLY A 200 24.36 13.18 -22.86
CA GLY A 200 25.48 12.27 -22.59
C GLY A 200 25.18 11.30 -21.47
N TYR A 201 24.08 10.57 -21.63
CA TYR A 201 23.55 9.67 -20.57
C TYR A 201 24.46 8.49 -20.32
N VAL A 202 24.60 8.10 -19.04
CA VAL A 202 25.42 6.96 -18.61
C VAL A 202 24.59 5.99 -17.79
N ASN A 203 24.85 4.71 -17.95
CA ASN A 203 24.22 3.56 -17.30
C ASN A 203 22.80 3.27 -17.87
N ALA A 204 21.97 2.51 -17.16
CA ALA A 204 20.63 2.16 -17.61
C ALA A 204 19.64 3.30 -17.34
N GLY A 205 18.81 3.59 -18.32
CA GLY A 205 17.70 4.54 -18.21
C GLY A 205 16.56 4.14 -19.13
N THR A 206 15.39 4.72 -18.89
CA THR A 206 14.20 4.46 -19.69
C THR A 206 13.52 5.77 -20.02
N VAL A 207 13.19 5.98 -21.29
CA VAL A 207 12.43 7.15 -21.76
C VAL A 207 10.99 6.72 -21.98
N GLU A 208 10.05 7.38 -21.30
CA GLU A 208 8.62 7.09 -21.37
C GLU A 208 7.87 8.05 -22.30
N PHE A 209 6.93 7.50 -23.07
CA PHE A 209 6.11 8.23 -24.03
C PHE A 209 4.63 7.86 -23.93
N LEU A 210 3.74 8.84 -24.21
CA LEU A 210 2.36 8.57 -24.59
C LEU A 210 2.25 8.54 -26.11
N VAL A 211 1.63 7.49 -26.64
CA VAL A 211 1.38 7.31 -28.07
C VAL A 211 -0.13 7.34 -28.31
N SER A 212 -0.59 8.22 -29.20
CA SER A 212 -2.00 8.34 -29.59
C SER A 212 -2.09 8.57 -31.09
N GLY A 213 -2.65 7.61 -31.82
CA GLY A 213 -2.65 7.62 -33.29
C GLY A 213 -1.22 7.66 -33.86
N ASP A 214 -0.97 8.62 -34.74
CA ASP A 214 0.34 8.84 -35.39
C ASP A 214 1.27 9.78 -34.58
N ALA A 215 0.87 10.22 -33.40
CA ALA A 215 1.63 11.14 -32.55
C ALA A 215 2.16 10.46 -31.30
N PHE A 216 3.32 10.90 -30.84
CA PHE A 216 3.85 10.53 -29.54
C PHE A 216 4.37 11.75 -28.80
N TYR A 217 4.35 11.68 -27.47
CA TYR A 217 4.74 12.76 -26.57
C TYR A 217 5.63 12.21 -25.46
N PHE A 218 6.74 12.88 -25.21
CA PHE A 218 7.60 12.60 -24.07
C PHE A 218 6.85 12.82 -22.75
N ILE A 219 7.00 11.90 -21.80
CA ILE A 219 6.47 12.01 -20.44
C ILE A 219 7.59 12.30 -19.45
N GLU A 220 8.51 11.33 -19.31
CA GLU A 220 9.59 11.39 -18.33
C GLU A 220 10.74 10.45 -18.67
N VAL A 221 11.86 10.61 -17.97
CA VAL A 221 12.94 9.65 -17.95
C VAL A 221 13.02 9.03 -16.56
N ASN A 222 13.11 7.71 -16.50
CA ASN A 222 13.47 7.01 -15.27
C ASN A 222 14.98 6.72 -15.28
N PRO A 223 15.80 7.51 -14.55
CA PRO A 223 17.26 7.40 -14.56
C PRO A 223 17.74 6.24 -13.69
N ARG A 224 17.27 5.05 -13.98
CA ARG A 224 17.54 3.78 -13.25
C ARG A 224 17.06 2.58 -14.07
N ILE A 225 17.36 1.39 -13.55
CA ILE A 225 16.67 0.18 -14.01
C ILE A 225 15.20 0.20 -13.57
N GLN A 226 14.32 -0.39 -14.36
CA GLN A 226 12.89 -0.50 -14.03
C GLN A 226 12.49 -1.92 -13.61
N VAL A 227 11.33 -2.05 -12.96
CA VAL A 227 10.77 -3.34 -12.53
C VAL A 227 10.61 -4.29 -13.71
N GLU A 228 10.21 -3.77 -14.87
CA GLU A 228 9.88 -4.47 -16.12
C GLU A 228 11.07 -4.74 -17.04
N HIS A 229 12.32 -4.47 -16.62
CA HIS A 229 13.52 -4.76 -17.41
C HIS A 229 13.60 -6.22 -17.88
N THR A 230 12.99 -7.14 -17.13
CA THR A 230 13.03 -8.58 -17.39
C THR A 230 12.49 -8.97 -18.75
N ILE A 231 11.47 -8.27 -19.28
CA ILE A 231 10.90 -8.55 -20.61
C ILE A 231 11.86 -8.13 -21.72
N THR A 232 12.54 -7.00 -21.56
CA THR A 232 13.59 -6.56 -22.48
C THR A 232 14.74 -7.57 -22.52
N GLU A 233 15.22 -8.02 -21.36
CA GLU A 233 16.27 -9.04 -21.28
C GLU A 233 15.85 -10.34 -21.96
N LYS A 234 14.56 -10.74 -21.85
CA LYS A 234 14.06 -11.96 -22.48
C LYS A 234 13.98 -11.90 -24.00
N VAL A 235 13.64 -10.74 -24.57
CA VAL A 235 13.51 -10.60 -26.02
C VAL A 235 14.82 -10.21 -26.71
N THR A 236 15.76 -9.57 -26.00
CA THR A 236 17.07 -9.18 -26.57
C THR A 236 18.20 -10.15 -26.23
N GLY A 237 18.07 -10.91 -25.14
CA GLY A 237 19.15 -11.76 -24.61
C GLY A 237 20.24 -10.98 -23.89
N ILE A 238 20.06 -9.68 -23.65
CA ILE A 238 21.05 -8.80 -23.00
C ILE A 238 20.73 -8.72 -21.51
N ASP A 239 21.71 -9.02 -20.66
CA ASP A 239 21.62 -8.89 -19.20
C ASP A 239 21.90 -7.44 -18.80
N ILE A 240 20.83 -6.68 -18.54
CA ILE A 240 20.90 -5.25 -18.24
C ILE A 240 21.62 -5.01 -16.91
N VAL A 241 21.31 -5.80 -15.88
CA VAL A 241 21.88 -5.61 -14.53
C VAL A 241 23.39 -5.89 -14.54
N LYS A 242 23.83 -6.96 -15.20
CA LYS A 242 25.25 -7.23 -15.38
C LYS A 242 25.93 -6.11 -16.16
N THR A 243 25.29 -5.60 -17.21
CA THR A 243 25.82 -4.50 -18.00
C THR A 243 25.96 -3.22 -17.16
N GLN A 244 24.97 -2.89 -16.30
CA GLN A 244 25.08 -1.75 -15.38
C GLN A 244 26.31 -1.84 -14.47
N ILE A 245 26.59 -3.02 -13.93
CA ILE A 245 27.74 -3.25 -13.03
C ILE A 245 29.05 -3.05 -13.81
N LEU A 246 29.15 -3.61 -15.01
CA LEU A 246 30.34 -3.49 -15.84
C LEU A 246 30.58 -2.05 -16.32
N ILE A 247 29.54 -1.32 -16.71
CA ILE A 247 29.64 0.11 -17.01
C ILE A 247 30.15 0.90 -15.81
N ALA A 248 29.65 0.61 -14.62
CA ALA A 248 30.10 1.26 -13.39
C ALA A 248 31.53 0.93 -13.00
N ASP A 249 32.05 -0.23 -13.44
CA ASP A 249 33.46 -0.63 -13.34
C ASP A 249 34.35 0.03 -14.42
N GLY A 250 33.76 0.81 -15.33
CA GLY A 250 34.46 1.57 -16.37
C GLY A 250 34.60 0.86 -17.72
N GLU A 251 33.94 -0.29 -17.89
CA GLU A 251 34.00 -1.05 -19.14
C GLU A 251 33.23 -0.37 -20.27
N ASN A 252 33.74 -0.54 -21.51
CA ASN A 252 33.09 -0.06 -22.72
C ASN A 252 32.02 -1.05 -23.20
N LEU A 253 30.89 -0.56 -23.70
CA LEU A 253 29.77 -1.41 -24.16
C LEU A 253 30.20 -2.45 -25.20
N PHE A 254 31.13 -2.11 -26.08
CA PHE A 254 31.52 -2.95 -27.22
C PHE A 254 32.75 -3.83 -26.95
N ASP A 255 33.42 -3.65 -25.83
CA ASP A 255 34.60 -4.42 -25.46
C ASP A 255 34.25 -5.84 -24.97
N ASP A 256 35.30 -6.67 -24.82
CA ASP A 256 35.16 -8.10 -24.51
C ASP A 256 34.41 -8.40 -23.20
N ALA A 257 34.39 -7.49 -22.26
CA ALA A 257 33.73 -7.67 -20.96
C ALA A 257 32.20 -7.64 -21.10
N ILE A 258 31.66 -6.71 -21.89
CA ILE A 258 30.20 -6.52 -22.11
C ILE A 258 29.76 -7.20 -23.41
N ARG A 259 30.50 -6.98 -24.50
CA ARG A 259 30.21 -7.52 -25.85
C ARG A 259 28.82 -7.12 -26.37
N MET A 260 28.42 -5.88 -26.14
CA MET A 260 27.19 -5.37 -26.69
C MET A 260 27.26 -5.40 -28.23
N PRO A 261 26.27 -5.97 -28.92
CA PRO A 261 26.22 -5.85 -30.38
C PRO A 261 26.07 -4.38 -30.79
N ALA A 262 26.59 -4.02 -31.98
CA ALA A 262 26.25 -2.72 -32.58
C ALA A 262 24.72 -2.59 -32.75
N GLN A 263 24.18 -1.37 -32.69
CA GLN A 263 22.74 -1.13 -32.63
C GLN A 263 21.94 -1.90 -33.70
N GLU A 264 22.43 -1.92 -34.94
CA GLU A 264 21.81 -2.64 -36.06
C GLU A 264 21.81 -4.17 -35.91
N ASN A 265 22.63 -4.70 -35.01
CA ASN A 265 22.75 -6.11 -34.73
C ASN A 265 22.00 -6.54 -33.46
N ILE A 266 21.50 -5.61 -32.65
CA ILE A 266 20.61 -5.91 -31.55
C ILE A 266 19.26 -6.32 -32.13
N LYS A 267 18.84 -7.55 -31.86
CA LYS A 267 17.60 -8.13 -32.42
C LYS A 267 16.64 -8.50 -31.33
N VAL A 268 15.37 -8.23 -31.58
CA VAL A 268 14.26 -8.73 -30.76
C VAL A 268 13.86 -10.11 -31.26
N SER A 269 13.77 -11.08 -30.34
CA SER A 269 13.36 -12.45 -30.65
C SER A 269 12.12 -12.83 -29.87
N GLY A 270 11.01 -13.03 -30.57
CA GLY A 270 9.72 -13.38 -29.98
C GLY A 270 9.11 -12.27 -29.14
N TYR A 271 8.36 -12.67 -28.13
CA TYR A 271 7.61 -11.79 -27.22
C TYR A 271 7.83 -12.19 -25.78
N ALA A 272 7.80 -11.23 -24.87
CA ALA A 272 7.83 -11.46 -23.44
C ALA A 272 6.76 -10.61 -22.73
N PHE A 273 6.03 -11.23 -21.83
CA PHE A 273 5.02 -10.59 -20.97
C PHE A 273 5.43 -10.72 -19.53
N GLN A 274 5.32 -9.66 -18.76
CA GLN A 274 5.52 -9.68 -17.31
C GLN A 274 4.21 -9.38 -16.60
N CYS A 275 3.89 -10.17 -15.59
CA CYS A 275 2.80 -9.91 -14.65
C CYS A 275 3.38 -9.61 -13.27
N ARG A 276 2.93 -8.52 -12.64
CA ARG A 276 3.26 -8.19 -11.26
C ARG A 276 2.27 -8.85 -10.31
N ILE A 277 2.74 -9.86 -9.58
CA ILE A 277 1.93 -10.48 -8.53
C ILE A 277 2.10 -9.67 -7.25
N THR A 278 1.00 -9.09 -6.77
CA THR A 278 0.95 -8.27 -5.58
C THR A 278 0.10 -8.92 -4.49
N THR A 279 0.41 -8.59 -3.22
CA THR A 279 -0.40 -9.00 -2.07
C THR A 279 -1.52 -8.00 -1.83
N GLU A 280 -2.45 -7.94 -2.77
CA GLU A 280 -3.61 -7.07 -2.76
C GLU A 280 -4.89 -7.87 -2.96
N ASP A 281 -6.00 -7.38 -2.40
CA ASP A 281 -7.33 -7.99 -2.55
C ASP A 281 -8.14 -7.30 -3.66
N PRO A 282 -8.23 -7.88 -4.86
CA PRO A 282 -8.99 -7.28 -5.96
C PRO A 282 -10.49 -7.13 -5.67
N LEU A 283 -11.07 -8.00 -4.82
CA LEU A 283 -12.47 -7.92 -4.40
C LEU A 283 -12.73 -6.78 -3.41
N ASN A 284 -11.69 -6.26 -2.77
CA ASN A 284 -11.76 -5.17 -1.80
C ASN A 284 -10.95 -3.96 -2.27
N ASN A 285 -11.16 -3.54 -3.51
CA ASN A 285 -10.55 -2.35 -4.11
C ASN A 285 -9.01 -2.33 -4.04
N PHE A 286 -8.37 -3.52 -4.11
CA PHE A 286 -6.91 -3.71 -4.03
C PHE A 286 -6.29 -3.18 -2.73
N VAL A 287 -7.00 -3.30 -1.63
CA VAL A 287 -6.40 -3.03 -0.32
C VAL A 287 -5.24 -4.02 -0.12
N PRO A 288 -4.03 -3.54 0.23
CA PRO A 288 -2.91 -4.41 0.56
C PRO A 288 -3.29 -5.42 1.65
N ASP A 289 -2.99 -6.69 1.42
CA ASP A 289 -3.19 -7.76 2.39
C ASP A 289 -1.85 -8.14 3.02
N THR A 290 -1.86 -8.38 4.31
CA THR A 290 -0.68 -8.67 5.12
C THR A 290 -0.86 -9.96 5.88
N GLY A 291 0.23 -10.63 6.19
CA GLY A 291 0.16 -11.89 6.93
C GLY A 291 1.29 -12.83 6.60
N LYS A 292 1.17 -14.08 7.07
CA LYS A 292 2.19 -15.10 6.85
C LYS A 292 1.84 -15.97 5.66
N ILE A 293 2.78 -16.13 4.72
CA ILE A 293 2.65 -17.09 3.62
C ILE A 293 2.79 -18.51 4.19
N ILE A 294 1.70 -19.28 4.20
CA ILE A 294 1.68 -20.66 4.70
C ILE A 294 1.88 -21.70 3.60
N GLY A 295 1.63 -21.32 2.35
CA GLY A 295 1.89 -22.15 1.17
C GLY A 295 2.41 -21.28 0.01
N TYR A 296 3.46 -21.74 -0.65
CA TYR A 296 4.03 -21.11 -1.84
C TYR A 296 4.43 -22.16 -2.84
N GLN A 297 3.90 -22.08 -4.04
CA GLN A 297 4.25 -22.91 -5.19
C GLN A 297 4.45 -22.01 -6.39
N SER A 298 5.66 -21.99 -6.93
CA SER A 298 6.00 -21.27 -8.15
C SER A 298 5.76 -22.12 -9.40
N PRO A 299 5.36 -21.50 -10.52
CA PRO A 299 5.35 -22.17 -11.81
C PRO A 299 6.78 -22.42 -12.30
N GLY A 300 6.93 -23.33 -13.27
CA GLY A 300 8.21 -23.66 -13.87
C GLY A 300 8.08 -24.08 -15.32
N GLY A 301 9.24 -24.37 -15.95
CA GLY A 301 9.33 -24.88 -17.31
C GLY A 301 9.85 -23.86 -18.34
N PRO A 302 10.01 -24.29 -19.59
CA PRO A 302 10.60 -23.47 -20.66
C PRO A 302 9.82 -22.19 -20.92
N GLY A 303 10.55 -21.08 -21.06
CA GLY A 303 9.97 -19.76 -21.34
C GLY A 303 9.37 -19.05 -20.14
N LEU A 304 9.66 -19.49 -18.91
CA LEU A 304 9.28 -18.78 -17.68
C LEU A 304 10.52 -18.26 -16.94
N ARG A 305 10.39 -17.08 -16.37
CA ARG A 305 11.33 -16.47 -15.44
C ARG A 305 10.55 -15.92 -14.24
N LEU A 306 11.10 -16.08 -13.06
CA LEU A 306 10.56 -15.59 -11.82
C LEU A 306 11.60 -14.72 -11.13
N ASP A 307 11.21 -13.49 -10.80
CA ASP A 307 12.00 -12.56 -9.99
C ASP A 307 11.21 -12.28 -8.71
N ALA A 308 11.57 -13.02 -7.66
CA ALA A 308 10.89 -12.98 -6.37
C ALA A 308 11.74 -12.22 -5.33
N GLY A 309 11.07 -11.49 -4.46
CA GLY A 309 11.63 -10.96 -3.22
C GLY A 309 11.43 -11.97 -2.07
N ASP A 310 10.71 -11.56 -1.04
CA ASP A 310 10.39 -12.39 0.14
C ASP A 310 9.28 -13.44 -0.10
N ALA A 311 9.12 -13.91 -1.33
CA ALA A 311 8.08 -14.84 -1.74
C ALA A 311 8.47 -16.29 -1.46
N PHE A 312 8.38 -16.72 -0.21
CA PHE A 312 8.60 -18.12 0.20
C PHE A 312 7.68 -18.52 1.36
N ARG A 313 7.52 -19.84 1.54
CA ARG A 313 6.72 -20.38 2.64
C ARG A 313 7.32 -19.97 3.99
N GLY A 314 6.54 -19.30 4.84
CA GLY A 314 6.96 -18.81 6.15
C GLY A 314 7.27 -17.33 6.19
N SER A 315 7.39 -16.67 5.03
CA SER A 315 7.59 -15.22 4.94
C SER A 315 6.41 -14.45 5.52
N ASN A 316 6.71 -13.34 6.20
CA ASN A 316 5.71 -12.41 6.72
C ASN A 316 5.62 -11.19 5.82
N ILE A 317 4.47 -10.99 5.20
CA ILE A 317 4.19 -9.80 4.40
C ILE A 317 3.84 -8.63 5.31
N SER A 318 4.66 -7.60 5.23
CA SER A 318 4.59 -6.39 6.05
C SER A 318 3.81 -5.28 5.34
N PRO A 319 3.05 -4.43 6.06
CA PRO A 319 2.40 -3.27 5.46
C PRO A 319 3.36 -2.08 5.20
N PHE A 320 4.64 -2.22 5.52
CA PHE A 320 5.62 -1.13 5.44
C PHE A 320 6.38 -1.06 4.13
N TYR A 321 6.24 -2.07 3.28
CA TYR A 321 6.89 -2.18 1.98
C TYR A 321 5.83 -2.31 0.89
N ASP A 322 6.27 -2.16 -0.37
CA ASP A 322 5.43 -2.36 -1.54
C ASP A 322 4.78 -3.76 -1.53
N SER A 323 3.58 -3.86 -2.08
CA SER A 323 2.82 -5.11 -2.18
C SER A 323 3.36 -6.08 -3.22
N LEU A 324 4.34 -5.69 -4.04
CA LEU A 324 4.94 -6.53 -5.08
C LEU A 324 5.65 -7.73 -4.47
N LEU A 325 5.13 -8.92 -4.73
CA LEU A 325 5.65 -10.16 -4.17
C LEU A 325 6.59 -10.90 -5.13
N VAL A 326 6.20 -11.00 -6.39
CA VAL A 326 6.96 -11.69 -7.43
C VAL A 326 6.57 -11.18 -8.82
N LYS A 327 7.54 -11.09 -9.72
CA LYS A 327 7.34 -10.87 -11.14
C LYS A 327 7.39 -12.21 -11.86
N ILE A 328 6.37 -12.53 -12.66
CA ILE A 328 6.40 -13.66 -13.57
C ILE A 328 6.60 -13.10 -14.97
N THR A 329 7.64 -13.53 -15.65
CA THR A 329 7.90 -13.21 -17.05
C THR A 329 7.77 -14.49 -17.88
N ALA A 330 6.84 -14.48 -18.83
CA ALA A 330 6.70 -15.54 -19.83
C ALA A 330 7.25 -15.06 -21.17
N ASN A 331 7.98 -15.91 -21.91
CA ASN A 331 8.43 -15.60 -23.25
C ASN A 331 8.16 -16.73 -24.24
N GLY A 332 7.83 -16.38 -25.47
CA GLY A 332 7.52 -17.29 -26.58
C GLY A 332 7.89 -16.68 -27.93
N THR A 333 7.82 -17.50 -28.97
CA THR A 333 8.11 -17.06 -30.36
C THR A 333 6.98 -16.24 -30.95
N THR A 334 5.75 -16.42 -30.46
CA THR A 334 4.55 -15.69 -30.88
C THR A 334 3.80 -15.13 -29.67
N VAL A 335 2.95 -14.13 -29.89
CA VAL A 335 2.06 -13.57 -28.87
C VAL A 335 1.18 -14.65 -28.25
N SER A 336 0.52 -15.48 -29.06
CA SER A 336 -0.36 -16.57 -28.60
C SER A 336 0.37 -17.59 -27.73
N GLU A 337 1.60 -17.97 -28.10
CA GLU A 337 2.43 -18.88 -27.29
C GLU A 337 2.79 -18.25 -25.95
N THR A 338 3.14 -16.95 -25.94
CA THR A 338 3.48 -16.22 -24.72
C THR A 338 2.30 -16.09 -23.79
N ILE A 339 1.09 -15.78 -24.33
CA ILE A 339 -0.17 -15.76 -23.59
C ILE A 339 -0.42 -17.11 -22.93
N SER A 340 -0.38 -18.20 -23.71
CA SER A 340 -0.64 -19.57 -23.19
C SER A 340 0.34 -19.96 -22.08
N LYS A 341 1.61 -19.56 -22.19
CA LYS A 341 2.61 -19.78 -21.14
C LYS A 341 2.31 -18.96 -19.88
N MET A 342 1.88 -17.71 -20.04
CA MET A 342 1.52 -16.85 -18.90
C MET A 342 0.25 -17.36 -18.20
N GLU A 343 -0.79 -17.74 -18.94
CA GLU A 343 -2.00 -18.35 -18.39
C GLU A 343 -1.67 -19.59 -17.56
N ARG A 344 -0.88 -20.49 -18.11
CA ARG A 344 -0.41 -21.68 -17.39
C ARG A 344 0.38 -21.30 -16.13
N ALA A 345 1.28 -20.32 -16.23
CA ALA A 345 2.08 -19.88 -15.09
C ALA A 345 1.21 -19.32 -13.97
N LEU A 346 0.20 -18.51 -14.31
CA LEU A 346 -0.76 -17.97 -13.34
C LEU A 346 -1.69 -19.05 -12.75
N ASP A 347 -2.00 -20.12 -13.51
CA ASP A 347 -2.75 -21.28 -13.01
C ASP A 347 -1.96 -22.15 -12.04
N GLU A 348 -0.67 -22.35 -12.30
CA GLU A 348 0.24 -23.13 -11.48
C GLU A 348 0.67 -22.40 -10.21
N MET A 349 0.68 -21.04 -10.24
CA MET A 349 1.09 -20.23 -9.10
C MET A 349 0.10 -20.35 -7.95
N LYS A 350 0.58 -20.77 -6.77
CA LYS A 350 -0.24 -20.88 -5.57
C LYS A 350 0.42 -20.17 -4.40
N ILE A 351 -0.28 -19.19 -3.87
CA ILE A 351 0.10 -18.45 -2.68
C ILE A 351 -1.05 -18.56 -1.68
N VAL A 352 -0.77 -19.04 -0.49
CA VAL A 352 -1.76 -19.29 0.55
C VAL A 352 -1.33 -18.56 1.83
N GLY A 353 -2.27 -17.92 2.49
CA GLY A 353 -2.04 -17.17 3.72
C GLY A 353 -2.22 -15.66 3.56
N VAL A 354 -2.10 -15.16 2.33
CA VAL A 354 -2.39 -13.79 1.93
C VAL A 354 -3.21 -13.80 0.64
N LYS A 355 -3.98 -12.75 0.41
CA LYS A 355 -4.69 -12.52 -0.85
C LYS A 355 -3.72 -11.96 -1.89
N THR A 356 -4.00 -12.23 -3.15
CA THR A 356 -3.18 -11.78 -4.28
C THR A 356 -4.05 -11.36 -5.45
N ASN A 357 -3.47 -10.60 -6.37
CA ASN A 357 -4.12 -10.16 -7.60
C ASN A 357 -4.11 -11.21 -8.74
N ILE A 358 -3.69 -12.46 -8.50
CA ILE A 358 -3.54 -13.50 -9.54
C ILE A 358 -4.81 -13.68 -10.37
N SER A 359 -5.99 -13.71 -9.73
CA SER A 359 -7.27 -13.87 -10.46
C SER A 359 -7.55 -12.70 -11.40
N PHE A 360 -7.18 -11.49 -11.01
CA PHE A 360 -7.29 -10.30 -11.84
C PHE A 360 -6.34 -10.36 -13.04
N LEU A 361 -5.08 -10.75 -12.81
CA LEU A 361 -4.11 -10.96 -13.90
C LEU A 361 -4.58 -11.98 -14.91
N LYS A 362 -5.20 -13.08 -14.48
CA LYS A 362 -5.77 -14.10 -15.37
C LYS A 362 -6.88 -13.52 -16.25
N ASN A 363 -7.75 -12.70 -15.70
CA ASN A 363 -8.80 -12.05 -16.48
C ASN A 363 -8.20 -11.07 -17.51
N ILE A 364 -7.14 -10.33 -17.16
CA ILE A 364 -6.42 -9.45 -18.09
C ILE A 364 -5.84 -10.25 -19.25
N ILE A 365 -5.03 -11.27 -18.96
CA ILE A 365 -4.32 -12.06 -19.97
C ILE A 365 -5.31 -12.82 -20.88
N GLY A 366 -6.43 -13.30 -20.32
CA GLY A 366 -7.50 -13.98 -21.06
C GLY A 366 -8.44 -13.05 -21.83
N HIS A 367 -8.36 -11.72 -21.67
CA HIS A 367 -9.27 -10.79 -22.30
C HIS A 367 -8.97 -10.62 -23.80
N PRO A 368 -9.99 -10.70 -24.70
CA PRO A 368 -9.79 -10.65 -26.16
C PRO A 368 -9.04 -9.39 -26.60
N LYS A 369 -9.39 -8.22 -26.08
CA LYS A 369 -8.72 -6.94 -26.42
C LYS A 369 -7.23 -6.94 -26.07
N PHE A 370 -6.88 -7.53 -24.91
CA PHE A 370 -5.46 -7.71 -24.56
C PHE A 370 -4.75 -8.63 -25.54
N GLN A 371 -5.37 -9.76 -25.89
CA GLN A 371 -4.79 -10.73 -26.83
C GLN A 371 -4.62 -10.19 -28.24
N GLU A 372 -5.49 -9.28 -28.68
CA GLU A 372 -5.44 -8.58 -29.96
C GLU A 372 -4.44 -7.43 -29.99
N GLY A 373 -3.95 -6.94 -28.82
CA GLY A 373 -3.11 -5.74 -28.72
C GLY A 373 -3.88 -4.43 -28.81
N ASP A 374 -5.22 -4.51 -28.75
CA ASP A 374 -6.14 -3.38 -28.83
C ASP A 374 -6.53 -2.92 -27.42
N TYR A 375 -5.58 -2.33 -26.73
CA TYR A 375 -5.73 -1.78 -25.38
C TYR A 375 -4.85 -0.54 -25.22
N ASP A 376 -5.22 0.29 -24.26
CA ASP A 376 -4.56 1.54 -23.90
C ASP A 376 -4.54 1.73 -22.38
N THR A 377 -4.21 2.92 -21.89
CA THR A 377 -4.11 3.22 -20.45
C THR A 377 -5.47 3.20 -19.72
N THR A 378 -6.60 3.21 -20.45
CA THR A 378 -7.95 3.13 -19.85
C THR A 378 -8.50 1.71 -19.77
N PHE A 379 -7.80 0.73 -20.35
CA PHE A 379 -8.24 -0.66 -20.49
C PHE A 379 -8.88 -1.26 -19.24
N ILE A 380 -8.26 -1.09 -18.06
CA ILE A 380 -8.81 -1.65 -16.82
C ILE A 380 -10.11 -0.94 -16.39
N GLN A 381 -10.28 0.34 -16.77
CA GLN A 381 -11.47 1.12 -16.43
C GLN A 381 -12.64 0.79 -17.38
N ASP A 382 -12.33 0.52 -18.65
CA ASP A 382 -13.30 0.33 -19.72
C ASP A 382 -13.93 -1.08 -19.69
N TYR A 383 -13.27 -2.05 -19.06
CA TYR A 383 -13.70 -3.45 -19.00
C TYR A 383 -13.97 -3.94 -17.56
N PRO A 384 -15.15 -3.61 -16.98
CA PRO A 384 -15.48 -3.99 -15.60
C PRO A 384 -15.53 -5.50 -15.38
N GLU A 385 -15.71 -6.32 -16.43
CA GLU A 385 -15.66 -7.79 -16.36
C GLU A 385 -14.30 -8.34 -15.93
N LEU A 386 -13.23 -7.54 -16.00
CA LEU A 386 -11.93 -7.90 -15.46
C LEU A 386 -11.98 -8.16 -13.94
N PHE A 387 -13.01 -7.66 -13.26
CA PHE A 387 -13.25 -7.85 -11.83
C PHE A 387 -14.21 -8.99 -11.50
N ASP A 388 -14.70 -9.71 -12.52
CA ASP A 388 -15.57 -10.87 -12.34
C ASP A 388 -14.72 -12.11 -12.03
N PHE A 389 -14.54 -12.40 -10.75
CA PHE A 389 -13.72 -13.52 -10.31
C PHE A 389 -14.53 -14.78 -10.12
N VAL A 390 -14.10 -15.87 -10.79
CA VAL A 390 -14.62 -17.20 -10.52
C VAL A 390 -14.06 -17.69 -9.18
N PRO A 391 -14.90 -17.97 -8.16
CA PRO A 391 -14.39 -18.48 -6.89
C PRO A 391 -13.59 -19.75 -7.09
N PRO A 392 -12.42 -19.89 -6.46
CA PRO A 392 -11.59 -21.09 -6.60
C PRO A 392 -12.40 -22.33 -6.19
N ARG A 393 -12.38 -23.35 -7.03
CA ARG A 393 -13.05 -24.65 -6.77
C ARG A 393 -12.28 -25.44 -5.70
N ASN A 394 -12.22 -24.91 -4.50
CA ASN A 394 -11.58 -25.59 -3.37
C ASN A 394 -12.53 -26.63 -2.77
N ARG A 395 -12.25 -27.92 -3.02
CA ARG A 395 -13.04 -29.03 -2.46
C ARG A 395 -13.08 -28.99 -0.94
N GLY A 396 -11.98 -28.67 -0.28
CA GLY A 396 -11.89 -28.56 1.16
C GLY A 396 -12.85 -27.47 1.70
N GLN A 397 -12.86 -26.29 1.11
CA GLN A 397 -13.79 -25.22 1.50
C GLN A 397 -15.25 -25.60 1.23
N LYS A 398 -15.54 -26.30 0.11
CA LYS A 398 -16.88 -26.78 -0.16
C LYS A 398 -17.35 -27.81 0.88
N ILE A 399 -16.47 -28.74 1.26
CA ILE A 399 -16.76 -29.71 2.31
C ILE A 399 -16.96 -29.03 3.65
N LEU A 400 -16.08 -28.08 4.04
CA LEU A 400 -16.22 -27.31 5.26
C LEU A 400 -17.51 -26.48 5.29
N LYS A 401 -17.83 -25.80 4.16
CA LYS A 401 -19.08 -25.06 4.03
C LYS A 401 -20.29 -25.97 4.14
N TYR A 402 -20.25 -27.14 3.49
CA TYR A 402 -21.32 -28.13 3.57
C TYR A 402 -21.46 -28.69 5.00
N ILE A 403 -20.34 -29.04 5.66
CA ILE A 403 -20.37 -29.49 7.07
C ILE A 403 -20.95 -28.40 7.96
N ALA A 404 -20.50 -27.14 7.81
CA ALA A 404 -21.01 -26.02 8.58
C ALA A 404 -22.51 -25.80 8.33
N ASP A 405 -22.94 -25.85 7.07
CA ASP A 405 -24.34 -25.71 6.70
C ASP A 405 -25.22 -26.83 7.29
N VAL A 406 -24.77 -28.08 7.16
CA VAL A 406 -25.47 -29.24 7.76
C VAL A 406 -25.49 -29.18 9.29
N THR A 407 -24.40 -28.69 9.91
CA THR A 407 -24.33 -28.56 11.38
C THR A 407 -25.27 -27.48 11.91
N VAL A 408 -25.42 -26.39 11.17
CA VAL A 408 -26.25 -25.23 11.57
C VAL A 408 -27.71 -25.39 11.14
N ASN A 409 -27.94 -25.83 9.91
CA ASN A 409 -29.26 -25.85 9.27
C ASN A 409 -29.88 -27.25 9.17
N GLY A 410 -29.12 -28.30 9.52
CA GLY A 410 -29.56 -29.70 9.34
C GLY A 410 -29.36 -30.24 7.92
N PHE A 411 -29.58 -31.53 7.73
CA PHE A 411 -29.49 -32.16 6.41
C PHE A 411 -30.62 -31.70 5.48
N PRO A 412 -30.31 -31.34 4.21
CA PRO A 412 -31.33 -31.00 3.23
C PRO A 412 -32.36 -32.14 3.10
N GLY A 413 -33.65 -31.82 3.27
CA GLY A 413 -34.75 -32.79 3.15
C GLY A 413 -35.03 -33.59 4.42
N VAL A 414 -34.31 -33.39 5.50
CA VAL A 414 -34.64 -33.96 6.82
C VAL A 414 -35.19 -32.82 7.68
N GLN A 415 -36.51 -32.84 7.95
CA GLN A 415 -37.06 -31.97 8.99
C GLN A 415 -36.55 -32.43 10.35
N VAL A 416 -35.48 -31.77 10.81
CA VAL A 416 -35.04 -31.91 12.20
C VAL A 416 -35.82 -30.89 13.00
N ASP A 417 -36.82 -31.34 13.71
CA ASP A 417 -37.63 -30.55 14.65
C ASP A 417 -36.82 -30.18 15.93
N LYS A 418 -35.52 -30.03 15.77
CA LYS A 418 -34.66 -29.52 16.84
C LYS A 418 -34.15 -28.13 16.40
N LYS A 419 -34.98 -27.12 16.66
CA LYS A 419 -34.37 -25.84 17.06
C LYS A 419 -33.40 -26.20 18.18
N PRO A 420 -32.10 -25.84 18.08
CA PRO A 420 -31.23 -25.92 19.25
C PRO A 420 -31.96 -25.09 20.31
N THR A 421 -32.50 -25.78 21.32
CA THR A 421 -32.97 -25.13 22.53
C THR A 421 -31.71 -24.59 23.18
N PHE A 422 -31.30 -23.39 22.80
CA PHE A 422 -30.52 -22.59 23.72
C PHE A 422 -31.46 -22.37 24.90
N GLU A 423 -31.29 -23.11 25.95
CA GLU A 423 -31.86 -22.73 27.23
C GLU A 423 -31.38 -21.31 27.49
N GLU A 424 -32.30 -20.35 27.39
CA GLU A 424 -32.02 -18.99 27.78
C GLU A 424 -31.58 -19.07 29.23
N ARG A 425 -30.28 -18.85 29.49
CA ARG A 425 -29.78 -18.93 30.87
C ARG A 425 -30.48 -17.85 31.65
N ILE A 426 -31.16 -18.27 32.71
CA ILE A 426 -31.87 -17.38 33.63
C ILE A 426 -30.81 -16.48 34.26
N ILE A 427 -30.91 -15.18 33.99
CA ILE A 427 -30.12 -14.18 34.73
C ILE A 427 -30.66 -14.21 36.16
N PRO A 428 -29.83 -14.33 37.18
CA PRO A 428 -30.30 -14.31 38.57
C PRO A 428 -31.13 -13.05 38.84
N GLU A 429 -32.12 -13.16 39.73
CA GLU A 429 -32.84 -11.97 40.19
C GLU A 429 -31.86 -10.98 40.81
N LEU A 430 -32.05 -9.69 40.55
CA LEU A 430 -31.20 -8.65 41.10
C LEU A 430 -31.33 -8.68 42.62
N PRO A 431 -30.21 -8.71 43.36
CA PRO A 431 -30.25 -8.59 44.80
C PRO A 431 -30.84 -7.22 45.22
N ILE A 432 -31.33 -7.14 46.42
CA ILE A 432 -31.84 -5.87 46.97
C ILE A 432 -30.71 -4.85 46.95
N PRO A 433 -30.92 -3.64 46.37
CA PRO A 433 -29.90 -2.62 46.29
C PRO A 433 -29.29 -2.32 47.67
N SER A 434 -27.98 -2.36 47.76
CA SER A 434 -27.24 -2.06 48.98
C SER A 434 -26.76 -0.61 48.97
N SER A 435 -26.89 0.08 50.09
CA SER A 435 -26.36 1.45 50.28
C SER A 435 -24.87 1.48 50.67
N GLN A 436 -24.14 0.39 50.39
CA GLN A 436 -22.74 0.26 50.73
C GLN A 436 -21.90 1.34 50.02
N ARG A 437 -21.05 2.03 50.75
CA ARG A 437 -20.06 2.97 50.20
C ARG A 437 -18.92 2.22 49.56
N THR A 438 -18.65 2.52 48.32
CA THR A 438 -17.65 1.86 47.48
C THR A 438 -16.42 2.76 47.24
N PHE A 439 -15.34 2.20 46.68
CA PHE A 439 -14.18 2.99 46.24
C PHE A 439 -14.53 4.04 45.18
N LYS A 440 -15.58 3.81 44.39
CA LYS A 440 -16.08 4.79 43.42
C LYS A 440 -16.66 6.01 44.12
N HIS A 441 -17.44 5.85 45.14
CA HIS A 441 -17.98 6.93 45.96
C HIS A 441 -16.85 7.74 46.62
N ILE A 442 -15.82 7.06 47.19
CA ILE A 442 -14.66 7.75 47.74
C ILE A 442 -13.92 8.56 46.68
N LEU A 443 -13.73 8.00 45.50
CA LEU A 443 -13.08 8.69 44.39
C LEU A 443 -13.84 9.95 43.95
N ASP A 444 -15.15 9.84 43.80
CA ASP A 444 -15.99 10.94 43.31
C ASP A 444 -16.19 12.04 44.34
N GLU A 445 -16.26 11.72 45.63
CA GLU A 445 -16.53 12.67 46.72
C GLU A 445 -15.24 13.27 47.31
N GLU A 446 -14.18 12.51 47.44
CA GLU A 446 -12.97 12.86 48.19
C GLU A 446 -11.70 12.87 47.31
N GLY A 447 -11.77 12.31 46.11
CA GLY A 447 -10.68 12.28 45.13
C GLY A 447 -9.70 11.12 45.27
N PRO A 448 -8.69 11.05 44.36
CA PRO A 448 -7.80 9.90 44.25
C PRO A 448 -6.89 9.69 45.45
N GLU A 449 -6.50 10.76 46.16
CA GLU A 449 -5.66 10.65 47.38
C GLU A 449 -6.38 9.92 48.52
N ALA A 450 -7.68 10.18 48.66
CA ALA A 450 -8.50 9.49 49.67
C ALA A 450 -8.63 7.99 49.38
N VAL A 451 -8.76 7.64 48.09
CA VAL A 451 -8.77 6.22 47.67
C VAL A 451 -7.40 5.59 47.94
N ALA A 452 -6.29 6.22 47.59
CA ALA A 452 -4.95 5.71 47.87
C ALA A 452 -4.73 5.47 49.37
N LYS A 453 -5.22 6.38 50.21
CA LYS A 453 -5.20 6.23 51.66
C LYS A 453 -6.05 5.04 52.11
N ALA A 454 -7.28 4.90 51.62
CA ALA A 454 -8.18 3.79 51.95
C ALA A 454 -7.58 2.42 51.53
N ILE A 455 -6.87 2.38 50.39
CA ILE A 455 -6.12 1.18 49.96
C ILE A 455 -5.02 0.83 50.98
N THR A 456 -4.22 1.84 51.37
CA THR A 456 -3.08 1.66 52.27
C THR A 456 -3.52 1.23 53.70
N GLU A 457 -4.66 1.72 54.14
CA GLU A 457 -5.23 1.44 55.45
C GLU A 457 -6.05 0.13 55.48
N SER A 458 -6.34 -0.46 54.33
CA SER A 458 -7.11 -1.69 54.22
C SER A 458 -6.35 -2.85 54.83
N LYS A 459 -7.02 -3.59 55.72
CA LYS A 459 -6.50 -4.84 56.33
C LYS A 459 -6.87 -6.09 55.51
N ASN A 460 -7.77 -5.94 54.57
CA ASN A 460 -8.26 -7.02 53.73
C ASN A 460 -7.61 -6.97 52.35
N ALA A 461 -7.52 -8.09 51.68
CA ALA A 461 -7.15 -8.14 50.31
C ALA A 461 -8.22 -7.44 49.45
N LEU A 462 -7.80 -6.55 48.58
CA LEU A 462 -8.65 -5.88 47.62
C LEU A 462 -8.65 -6.66 46.30
N LEU A 463 -9.82 -6.87 45.73
CA LEU A 463 -10.00 -7.66 44.53
C LEU A 463 -10.29 -6.78 43.33
N THR A 464 -9.65 -7.06 42.21
CA THR A 464 -10.01 -6.53 40.89
C THR A 464 -10.54 -7.67 40.04
N ASP A 465 -11.76 -7.54 39.54
CA ASP A 465 -12.33 -8.49 38.59
C ASP A 465 -11.88 -8.17 37.17
N THR A 466 -11.49 -9.18 36.39
CA THR A 466 -11.02 -9.02 35.01
C THR A 466 -11.93 -9.74 33.99
N THR A 467 -13.09 -10.20 34.42
CA THR A 467 -14.02 -10.98 33.57
C THR A 467 -14.40 -10.27 32.29
N LEU A 468 -14.67 -8.97 32.37
CA LEU A 468 -15.12 -8.19 31.21
C LEU A 468 -13.98 -7.75 30.26
N ARG A 469 -12.71 -7.99 30.58
CA ARG A 469 -11.57 -7.70 29.73
C ARG A 469 -10.69 -8.93 29.50
N ASP A 470 -9.87 -9.31 30.47
CA ASP A 470 -8.82 -10.31 30.27
C ASP A 470 -9.35 -11.74 30.22
N ALA A 471 -10.28 -12.08 31.08
CA ALA A 471 -10.80 -13.45 31.19
C ALA A 471 -11.46 -13.91 29.88
N HIS A 472 -12.34 -13.12 29.28
CA HIS A 472 -12.96 -13.51 28.02
C HIS A 472 -11.98 -13.45 26.84
N GLN A 473 -10.98 -12.58 26.90
CA GLN A 473 -9.94 -12.48 25.89
C GLN A 473 -8.99 -13.67 25.92
N SER A 474 -8.48 -14.00 27.10
CA SER A 474 -7.39 -14.97 27.28
C SER A 474 -7.88 -16.42 27.39
N LEU A 475 -9.00 -16.64 28.09
CA LEU A 475 -9.49 -17.98 28.37
C LEU A 475 -10.43 -18.53 27.30
N LEU A 476 -11.23 -17.68 26.70
CA LEU A 476 -12.29 -18.13 25.79
C LEU A 476 -11.96 -17.88 24.31
N THR A 477 -10.81 -17.26 24.00
CA THR A 477 -10.58 -16.64 22.67
C THR A 477 -11.81 -15.86 22.21
N THR A 478 -12.60 -15.40 23.16
CA THR A 478 -13.98 -15.08 22.95
C THR A 478 -14.14 -13.62 22.75
N ARG A 479 -15.00 -13.43 21.90
CA ARG A 479 -15.45 -12.15 21.47
C ARG A 479 -16.82 -11.94 22.08
N VAL A 480 -16.88 -11.80 23.41
CA VAL A 480 -18.14 -11.52 24.11
C VAL A 480 -18.67 -10.16 23.66
N ARG A 481 -19.89 -10.14 23.18
CA ARG A 481 -20.52 -8.94 22.63
C ARG A 481 -20.95 -8.01 23.76
N THR A 482 -20.98 -6.73 23.50
CA THR A 482 -21.50 -5.72 24.44
C THR A 482 -22.92 -6.05 24.89
N HIS A 483 -23.77 -6.55 23.97
CA HIS A 483 -25.12 -6.99 24.29
C HIS A 483 -25.17 -8.05 25.42
N ASP A 484 -24.21 -8.98 25.44
CA ASP A 484 -24.16 -10.04 26.46
C ASP A 484 -23.65 -9.50 27.79
N MET A 485 -22.68 -8.58 27.77
CA MET A 485 -22.16 -7.89 28.95
C MET A 485 -23.21 -7.01 29.64
N ILE A 486 -24.02 -6.28 28.87
CA ILE A 486 -25.09 -5.42 29.38
C ILE A 486 -26.10 -6.20 30.20
N LYS A 487 -26.39 -7.45 29.83
CA LYS A 487 -27.36 -8.30 30.55
C LYS A 487 -26.94 -8.60 32.00
N ILE A 488 -25.64 -8.77 32.26
CA ILE A 488 -25.12 -9.10 33.59
C ILE A 488 -24.66 -7.88 34.37
N ALA A 489 -24.45 -6.75 33.71
CA ALA A 489 -23.89 -5.54 34.30
C ALA A 489 -24.65 -5.05 35.54
N PRO A 490 -26.00 -4.95 35.57
CA PRO A 490 -26.71 -4.54 36.77
C PRO A 490 -26.53 -5.51 37.96
N TYR A 491 -26.40 -6.79 37.69
CA TYR A 491 -26.12 -7.80 38.72
C TYR A 491 -24.73 -7.63 39.29
N MET A 492 -23.72 -7.38 38.44
CA MET A 492 -22.35 -7.10 38.90
C MET A 492 -22.30 -5.86 39.78
N ASN A 493 -23.02 -4.79 39.41
CA ASN A 493 -23.05 -3.58 40.22
C ASN A 493 -23.52 -3.84 41.64
N GLU A 494 -24.54 -4.68 41.84
CA GLU A 494 -25.08 -4.94 43.19
C GLU A 494 -24.28 -5.96 43.97
N THR A 495 -23.65 -6.94 43.30
CA THR A 495 -22.97 -8.06 44.00
C THR A 495 -21.48 -7.85 44.21
N MET A 496 -20.85 -6.89 43.50
CA MET A 496 -19.40 -6.70 43.53
C MET A 496 -18.97 -5.33 44.13
N LYS A 497 -19.82 -4.74 44.97
CA LYS A 497 -19.53 -3.46 45.65
C LYS A 497 -18.31 -3.52 46.58
N ASP A 498 -17.94 -4.73 47.03
CA ASP A 498 -16.74 -4.95 47.85
C ASP A 498 -15.44 -4.98 47.03
N TYR A 499 -15.55 -5.03 45.70
CA TYR A 499 -14.37 -5.08 44.84
C TYR A 499 -13.74 -3.68 44.73
N PHE A 500 -12.41 -3.68 44.63
CA PHE A 500 -11.68 -2.44 44.39
C PHE A 500 -12.03 -1.88 43.01
N SER A 501 -11.99 -2.71 41.95
CA SER A 501 -12.29 -2.26 40.59
C SER A 501 -12.73 -3.41 39.68
N LEU A 502 -13.33 -3.04 38.55
CA LEU A 502 -13.55 -3.95 37.42
C LEU A 502 -12.61 -3.53 36.28
N GLU A 503 -11.62 -4.37 35.97
CA GLU A 503 -10.78 -4.16 34.79
C GLU A 503 -11.55 -4.62 33.55
N MET A 504 -12.19 -3.70 32.87
CA MET A 504 -13.15 -4.00 31.82
C MET A 504 -12.74 -3.46 30.45
N TRP A 505 -11.60 -2.76 30.36
CA TRP A 505 -11.18 -2.09 29.14
C TRP A 505 -9.66 -2.13 28.95
N GLY A 506 -9.20 -2.05 27.67
CA GLY A 506 -7.78 -2.08 27.34
C GLY A 506 -7.53 -2.35 25.87
N GLY A 507 -6.27 -2.61 25.48
CA GLY A 507 -5.86 -2.76 24.08
C GLY A 507 -6.64 -3.81 23.31
N ALA A 508 -6.81 -5.00 23.92
CA ALA A 508 -7.53 -6.07 23.26
C ALA A 508 -9.04 -5.81 23.12
N THR A 509 -9.61 -4.97 23.96
CA THR A 509 -11.00 -4.54 23.79
C THR A 509 -11.19 -3.81 22.47
N PHE A 510 -10.21 -2.95 22.09
CA PHE A 510 -10.24 -2.27 20.79
C PHE A 510 -10.09 -3.24 19.64
N ASP A 511 -9.10 -4.12 19.68
CA ASP A 511 -8.86 -5.10 18.62
C ASP A 511 -10.08 -6.01 18.40
N VAL A 512 -10.67 -6.52 19.49
CA VAL A 512 -11.82 -7.40 19.41
C VAL A 512 -13.06 -6.65 18.95
N ALA A 513 -13.34 -5.48 19.49
CA ALA A 513 -14.53 -4.70 19.14
C ALA A 513 -14.50 -4.26 17.67
N TYR A 514 -13.41 -3.67 17.20
CA TYR A 514 -13.32 -3.17 15.83
C TYR A 514 -13.16 -4.28 14.80
N ASN A 515 -12.22 -5.19 15.00
CA ASN A 515 -11.85 -6.15 13.97
C ASN A 515 -12.84 -7.30 13.84
N PHE A 516 -13.44 -7.75 14.96
CA PHE A 516 -14.24 -8.96 14.98
C PHE A 516 -15.73 -8.71 15.24
N LEU A 517 -16.07 -7.89 16.24
CA LEU A 517 -17.45 -7.68 16.64
C LEU A 517 -18.16 -6.58 15.86
N LYS A 518 -17.39 -5.70 15.20
CA LYS A 518 -17.91 -4.50 14.51
C LYS A 518 -18.70 -3.59 15.46
N GLU A 519 -18.24 -3.48 16.70
CA GLU A 519 -18.78 -2.65 17.76
C GLU A 519 -17.84 -1.51 18.12
N SER A 520 -18.39 -0.40 18.63
CA SER A 520 -17.59 0.69 19.18
C SER A 520 -17.14 0.38 20.61
N PRO A 521 -15.82 0.28 20.89
CA PRO A 521 -15.32 0.09 22.25
C PRO A 521 -15.66 1.27 23.16
N TRP A 522 -15.77 2.48 22.62
CA TRP A 522 -16.16 3.68 23.33
C TRP A 522 -17.62 3.60 23.81
N LYS A 523 -18.51 3.16 22.91
CA LYS A 523 -19.91 2.97 23.28
C LYS A 523 -20.07 1.85 24.31
N ARG A 524 -19.31 0.77 24.20
CA ARG A 524 -19.27 -0.29 25.22
C ARG A 524 -18.95 0.26 26.60
N LEU A 525 -17.93 1.13 26.69
CA LEU A 525 -17.53 1.76 27.95
C LEU A 525 -18.66 2.60 28.55
N GLU A 526 -19.31 3.46 27.73
CA GLU A 526 -20.42 4.31 28.14
C GLU A 526 -21.63 3.48 28.62
N ASP A 527 -22.02 2.46 27.84
CA ASP A 527 -23.18 1.64 28.14
C ASP A 527 -22.98 0.83 29.44
N LEU A 528 -21.78 0.27 29.64
CA LEU A 528 -21.45 -0.43 30.88
C LEU A 528 -21.33 0.50 32.08
N ARG A 529 -20.75 1.69 31.92
CA ARG A 529 -20.68 2.71 32.99
C ARG A 529 -22.07 3.15 33.46
N ALA A 530 -23.01 3.28 32.53
CA ALA A 530 -24.40 3.62 32.88
C ALA A 530 -25.10 2.54 33.73
N LEU A 531 -24.69 1.26 33.57
CA LEU A 531 -25.28 0.12 34.27
C LEU A 531 -24.51 -0.30 35.54
N ILE A 532 -23.25 0.12 35.66
CA ILE A 532 -22.38 -0.15 36.82
C ILE A 532 -21.84 1.19 37.32
N PRO A 533 -22.68 2.05 37.95
CA PRO A 533 -22.24 3.35 38.43
C PRO A 533 -21.37 3.30 39.69
N ASP A 534 -21.49 2.24 40.52
CA ASP A 534 -20.97 2.23 41.87
C ASP A 534 -19.58 1.62 42.05
N ILE A 535 -18.99 1.02 41.00
CA ILE A 535 -17.69 0.33 41.06
C ILE A 535 -16.68 1.04 40.16
N PRO A 536 -15.42 1.28 40.59
CA PRO A 536 -14.41 1.87 39.73
C PRO A 536 -14.11 0.99 38.51
N PHE A 537 -14.05 1.61 37.31
CA PHE A 537 -13.60 0.96 36.10
C PHE A 537 -12.10 1.13 35.92
N GLN A 538 -11.43 0.02 35.71
CA GLN A 538 -10.00 -0.03 35.44
C GLN A 538 -9.73 -0.36 33.98
N MET A 539 -8.70 0.27 33.42
CA MET A 539 -8.17 -0.09 32.12
C MET A 539 -6.70 -0.45 32.18
N LEU A 540 -6.31 -1.38 31.32
CA LEU A 540 -4.90 -1.68 31.08
C LEU A 540 -4.39 -0.81 29.93
N LEU A 541 -3.40 0.06 30.21
CA LEU A 541 -2.82 1.02 29.26
C LEU A 541 -1.34 0.68 29.00
N ARG A 542 -1.01 0.40 27.74
CA ARG A 542 0.36 0.04 27.32
C ARG A 542 1.22 1.29 27.10
N ALA A 543 1.45 2.07 28.15
CA ALA A 543 2.29 3.28 28.10
C ALA A 543 2.08 4.10 26.80
N SER A 544 3.14 4.46 26.10
CA SER A 544 3.07 5.21 24.82
C SER A 544 2.43 4.43 23.66
N ASN A 545 2.18 3.14 23.81
CA ASN A 545 1.47 2.32 22.82
C ASN A 545 -0.05 2.35 23.01
N ALA A 546 -0.55 2.97 24.10
CA ALA A 546 -1.97 3.02 24.45
C ALA A 546 -2.65 1.64 24.33
N VAL A 547 -3.48 1.46 23.31
CA VAL A 547 -4.17 0.20 22.98
C VAL A 547 -3.53 -0.56 21.82
N GLY A 548 -2.48 -0.02 21.20
CA GLY A 548 -1.80 -0.60 20.04
C GLY A 548 -0.53 -1.37 20.38
N TYR A 549 0.27 -1.64 19.33
CA TYR A 549 1.53 -2.38 19.40
C TYR A 549 2.75 -1.52 19.00
N LYS A 550 2.55 -0.23 18.79
CA LYS A 550 3.56 0.76 18.43
C LYS A 550 3.31 2.05 19.21
N ASN A 551 4.35 2.84 19.37
CA ASN A 551 4.23 4.16 19.98
C ASN A 551 3.35 5.08 19.14
N TYR A 552 2.37 5.70 19.79
CA TYR A 552 1.59 6.77 19.23
C TYR A 552 2.24 8.13 19.52
N PRO A 553 1.97 9.15 18.70
CA PRO A 553 2.37 10.53 19.01
C PRO A 553 1.75 11.00 20.33
N ASP A 554 2.46 11.87 21.04
CA ASP A 554 2.07 12.38 22.36
C ASP A 554 0.67 12.98 22.41
N ASN A 555 0.28 13.73 21.38
CA ASN A 555 -1.05 14.34 21.29
C ASN A 555 -2.18 13.29 21.22
N VAL A 556 -1.91 12.15 20.59
CA VAL A 556 -2.87 11.02 20.52
C VAL A 556 -3.01 10.38 21.91
N ILE A 557 -1.88 10.12 22.60
CA ILE A 557 -1.89 9.55 23.95
C ILE A 557 -2.66 10.47 24.93
N ARG A 558 -2.39 11.76 24.90
CA ARG A 558 -3.10 12.75 25.75
C ARG A 558 -4.60 12.71 25.49
N LYS A 559 -5.02 12.83 24.23
CA LYS A 559 -6.45 12.82 23.88
C LYS A 559 -7.12 11.50 24.21
N PHE A 560 -6.42 10.37 24.01
CA PHE A 560 -6.93 9.04 24.35
C PHE A 560 -7.22 8.90 25.86
N ILE A 561 -6.29 9.32 26.72
CA ILE A 561 -6.44 9.27 28.18
C ILE A 561 -7.57 10.18 28.66
N GLN A 562 -7.60 11.42 28.18
CA GLN A 562 -8.67 12.38 28.50
C GLN A 562 -10.05 11.82 28.13
N THR A 563 -10.20 11.32 26.90
CA THR A 563 -11.46 10.73 26.45
C THR A 563 -11.84 9.48 27.24
N SER A 564 -10.88 8.65 27.61
CA SER A 564 -11.13 7.46 28.42
C SER A 564 -11.67 7.82 29.82
N ALA A 565 -11.07 8.83 30.46
CA ALA A 565 -11.53 9.35 31.75
C ALA A 565 -12.93 9.96 31.66
N GLU A 566 -13.17 10.78 30.62
CA GLU A 566 -14.47 11.43 30.34
C GLU A 566 -15.59 10.38 30.17
N LYS A 567 -15.27 9.24 29.54
CA LYS A 567 -16.23 8.17 29.23
C LYS A 567 -16.40 7.12 30.33
N GLY A 568 -15.66 7.22 31.43
CA GLY A 568 -15.94 6.44 32.63
C GLY A 568 -14.81 5.57 33.17
N ILE A 569 -13.58 5.68 32.68
CA ILE A 569 -12.42 5.02 33.31
C ILE A 569 -12.04 5.79 34.57
N ASP A 570 -11.85 5.07 35.67
CA ASP A 570 -11.49 5.59 36.99
C ASP A 570 -10.07 5.22 37.41
N VAL A 571 -9.53 4.12 36.91
CA VAL A 571 -8.19 3.60 37.25
C VAL A 571 -7.42 3.33 35.97
N PHE A 572 -6.30 4.03 35.77
CA PHE A 572 -5.36 3.79 34.69
C PHE A 572 -4.21 2.93 35.18
N ARG A 573 -4.23 1.65 34.83
CA ARG A 573 -3.14 0.71 35.09
C ARG A 573 -2.16 0.78 33.94
N ILE A 574 -1.05 1.47 34.15
CA ILE A 574 -0.07 1.80 33.10
C ILE A 574 1.15 0.89 33.23
N PHE A 575 1.52 0.25 32.15
CA PHE A 575 2.71 -0.61 32.10
C PHE A 575 3.46 -0.46 30.79
N ASP A 576 4.74 -0.80 30.83
CA ASP A 576 5.59 -0.98 29.67
C ASP A 576 6.16 -2.40 29.65
N SER A 577 6.22 -3.03 28.46
CA SER A 577 6.71 -4.41 28.30
C SER A 577 8.17 -4.60 28.70
N LEU A 578 8.96 -3.53 28.68
CA LEU A 578 10.36 -3.51 29.06
C LEU A 578 10.61 -2.81 30.41
N ASN A 579 9.55 -2.40 31.10
CA ASN A 579 9.60 -1.55 32.29
C ASN A 579 10.40 -0.24 32.07
N TRP A 580 10.31 0.31 30.85
CA TRP A 580 11.02 1.53 30.49
C TRP A 580 10.20 2.75 30.92
N ILE A 581 10.61 3.38 32.00
CA ILE A 581 9.89 4.48 32.67
C ILE A 581 9.67 5.68 31.73
N GLU A 582 10.59 5.94 30.79
CA GLU A 582 10.47 7.10 29.88
C GLU A 582 9.20 7.03 29.01
N THR A 583 8.80 5.82 28.58
CA THR A 583 7.55 5.63 27.82
C THR A 583 6.31 5.76 28.67
N MET A 584 6.44 5.59 30.00
CA MET A 584 5.34 5.65 30.96
C MET A 584 5.09 7.08 31.49
N LYS A 585 6.09 7.97 31.47
CA LYS A 585 6.00 9.31 32.06
C LYS A 585 4.81 10.11 31.52
N LEU A 586 4.74 10.28 30.21
CA LEU A 586 3.67 11.05 29.58
C LEU A 586 2.27 10.50 29.87
N PRO A 587 2.00 9.19 29.72
CA PRO A 587 0.72 8.61 30.11
C PRO A 587 0.37 8.79 31.59
N ILE A 588 1.32 8.63 32.49
CA ILE A 588 1.12 8.85 33.93
C ILE A 588 0.75 10.30 34.21
N GLU A 589 1.55 11.24 33.71
CA GLU A 589 1.31 12.68 33.90
C GLU A 589 -0.08 13.10 33.38
N GLU A 590 -0.46 12.59 32.21
CA GLU A 590 -1.76 12.93 31.62
C GLU A 590 -2.93 12.27 32.35
N ALA A 591 -2.78 11.04 32.82
CA ALA A 591 -3.80 10.37 33.63
C ALA A 591 -4.00 11.07 34.98
N LEU A 592 -2.93 11.50 35.63
CA LEU A 592 -3.03 12.29 36.89
C LEU A 592 -3.79 13.60 36.69
N LYS A 593 -3.64 14.29 35.55
CA LYS A 593 -4.38 15.53 35.25
C LYS A 593 -5.89 15.31 35.14
N THR A 594 -6.34 14.10 34.86
CA THR A 594 -7.78 13.78 34.80
C THR A 594 -8.44 13.65 36.17
N GLY A 595 -7.67 13.71 37.26
CA GLY A 595 -8.16 13.46 38.63
C GLY A 595 -8.54 12.02 38.92
N LYS A 596 -8.07 11.08 38.10
CA LYS A 596 -8.31 9.64 38.24
C LYS A 596 -7.13 8.94 38.90
N LEU A 597 -7.34 7.69 39.32
CA LEU A 597 -6.30 6.85 39.91
C LEU A 597 -5.29 6.37 38.84
N VAL A 598 -4.04 6.33 39.24
CA VAL A 598 -2.95 5.82 38.41
C VAL A 598 -2.22 4.71 39.15
N GLU A 599 -2.10 3.56 38.51
CA GLU A 599 -1.36 2.39 38.98
C GLU A 599 -0.24 2.11 37.96
N GLY A 600 1.01 2.01 38.41
CA GLY A 600 2.19 1.76 37.60
C GLY A 600 2.78 0.36 37.83
#